data_99f02b65b4cd42d2b17b47d13dd595d8
#
_entry.id   99f02b65b4cd42d2b17b47d13dd595d8
#
_cell.length_a   1.000
_cell.length_b   1.000
_cell.length_c   1.000
_cell.angle_alpha   90.00
_cell.angle_beta   90.00
_cell.angle_gamma   90.00
#
_symmetry.space_group_name_H-M   'P 1'
#
loop_
_entity.id
_entity.type
_entity.pdbx_description
1 polymer ?
#
loop_
_entity_poly.entity_id
_entity_poly.type
_entity_poly.pdbx_seq_one_letter_code
_entity_poly.pdbx_strand_id
1 'polypeptide(L)'
;MRNEEKHALRRELRRARAQMGHQGRLAAGQTINRLLKRYIKKGRKIGVYWPMGNELRLDGFVRAAQKRGAKLYLPYIEPRSRRMWFTPYPANGVKQERKRGRAKLNVPQFAGRKIRVHGLSILFVPIVGMDRNGYRLGQAGGYYDATLAAMKYRLQAKTIGVGFDCQLVDTLPREPHDLPLDGFVSESGVLVFKHH
;
A
#
# COMPACT_ATOMS: atom_id res chain seq x y z
N MET A 1 26.18 -5.72 1.05
CA MET A 1 25.58 -6.80 0.27
C MET A 1 24.04 -6.76 0.26
N ARG A 2 23.28 -7.14 1.32
CA ARG A 2 21.78 -7.15 1.26
C ARG A 2 21.10 -5.82 0.94
N ASN A 3 21.63 -4.69 1.40
CA ASN A 3 21.07 -3.37 1.08
C ASN A 3 21.28 -2.99 -0.38
N GLU A 4 22.41 -3.30 -0.94
CA GLU A 4 22.73 -3.05 -2.36
C GLU A 4 21.84 -3.90 -3.27
N GLU A 5 21.62 -5.16 -2.91
CA GLU A 5 20.70 -6.08 -3.59
C GLU A 5 19.26 -5.55 -3.57
N LYS A 6 18.74 -5.13 -2.38
CA LYS A 6 17.43 -4.46 -2.27
C LYS A 6 17.38 -3.17 -3.11
N HIS A 7 18.47 -2.41 -3.20
CA HIS A 7 18.55 -1.20 -4.03
C HIS A 7 18.55 -1.50 -5.53
N ALA A 8 19.29 -2.51 -5.97
CA ALA A 8 19.33 -2.95 -7.36
C ALA A 8 17.94 -3.43 -7.80
N LEU A 9 17.32 -4.31 -7.03
CA LEU A 9 15.99 -4.85 -7.30
C LEU A 9 14.91 -3.76 -7.32
N ARG A 10 14.97 -2.74 -6.43
CA ARG A 10 14.06 -1.58 -6.52
C ARG A 10 14.22 -0.82 -7.84
N ARG A 11 15.43 -0.67 -8.36
CA ARG A 11 15.67 0.00 -9.65
C ARG A 11 15.08 -0.81 -10.79
N GLU A 12 15.32 -2.11 -10.79
CA GLU A 12 14.81 -3.05 -11.79
C GLU A 12 13.28 -3.03 -11.85
N LEU A 13 12.61 -3.25 -10.72
CA LEU A 13 11.15 -3.32 -10.65
C LEU A 13 10.48 -1.97 -10.96
N ARG A 14 11.12 -0.85 -10.59
CA ARG A 14 10.64 0.47 -11.01
C ARG A 14 10.79 0.68 -12.52
N ARG A 15 11.85 0.15 -13.13
CA ARG A 15 12.06 0.17 -14.59
C ARG A 15 11.00 -0.69 -15.27
N ALA A 16 10.78 -1.93 -14.83
CA ALA A 16 9.75 -2.82 -15.37
C ALA A 16 8.37 -2.14 -15.34
N ARG A 17 8.00 -1.54 -14.20
CA ARG A 17 6.76 -0.76 -14.09
C ARG A 17 6.70 0.45 -15.01
N ALA A 18 7.80 1.14 -15.26
CA ALA A 18 7.86 2.27 -16.18
C ALA A 18 7.71 1.82 -17.64
N GLN A 19 8.27 0.67 -17.99
CA GLN A 19 8.19 0.06 -19.33
C GLN A 19 6.78 -0.35 -19.75
N MET A 20 5.85 -0.58 -18.80
CA MET A 20 4.44 -0.82 -19.12
C MET A 20 3.78 0.33 -19.93
N GLY A 21 4.42 1.50 -20.01
CA GLY A 21 3.83 2.68 -20.63
C GLY A 21 2.63 3.23 -19.87
N HIS A 22 2.12 4.35 -20.31
CA HIS A 22 0.97 4.99 -19.65
C HIS A 22 -0.33 4.19 -19.86
N GLN A 23 -0.60 3.76 -21.10
CA GLN A 23 -1.83 3.02 -21.43
C GLN A 23 -1.87 1.65 -20.77
N GLY A 24 -0.76 0.91 -20.76
CA GLY A 24 -0.67 -0.39 -20.09
C GLY A 24 -0.97 -0.27 -18.58
N ARG A 25 -0.36 0.70 -17.90
CA ARG A 25 -0.66 0.96 -16.48
C ARG A 25 -2.10 1.40 -16.24
N LEU A 26 -2.71 2.13 -17.17
CA LEU A 26 -4.12 2.55 -17.07
C LEU A 26 -5.06 1.34 -17.18
N ALA A 27 -4.86 0.48 -18.17
CA ALA A 27 -5.69 -0.72 -18.38
C ALA A 27 -5.55 -1.71 -17.21
N ALA A 28 -4.31 -2.03 -16.80
CA ALA A 28 -4.04 -2.86 -15.64
C ALA A 28 -4.65 -2.25 -14.38
N GLY A 29 -4.49 -0.94 -14.17
CA GLY A 29 -5.07 -0.21 -13.05
C GLY A 29 -6.59 -0.28 -13.00
N GLN A 30 -7.29 -0.22 -14.13
CA GLN A 30 -8.74 -0.38 -14.20
C GLN A 30 -9.16 -1.79 -13.74
N THR A 31 -8.45 -2.83 -14.20
CA THR A 31 -8.69 -4.23 -13.80
C THR A 31 -8.46 -4.41 -12.31
N ILE A 32 -7.34 -3.94 -11.77
CA ILE A 32 -7.02 -4.02 -10.34
C ILE A 32 -8.08 -3.29 -9.51
N ASN A 33 -8.44 -2.05 -9.87
CA ASN A 33 -9.50 -1.30 -9.18
C ASN A 33 -10.84 -2.07 -9.16
N ARG A 34 -11.18 -2.78 -10.23
CA ARG A 34 -12.37 -3.63 -10.31
C ARG A 34 -12.28 -4.81 -9.34
N LEU A 35 -11.13 -5.50 -9.30
CA LEU A 35 -10.89 -6.61 -8.37
C LEU A 35 -10.96 -6.18 -6.91
N LEU A 36 -10.42 -5.01 -6.58
CA LEU A 36 -10.42 -4.47 -5.22
C LEU A 36 -11.85 -4.17 -4.70
N LYS A 37 -12.84 -3.94 -5.58
CA LYS A 37 -14.23 -3.65 -5.17
C LYS A 37 -14.86 -4.75 -4.33
N ARG A 38 -14.34 -6.00 -4.39
CA ARG A 38 -14.77 -7.12 -3.52
C ARG A 38 -14.58 -6.87 -2.03
N TYR A 39 -13.66 -5.98 -1.67
CA TYR A 39 -13.37 -5.63 -0.29
C TYR A 39 -14.29 -4.55 0.28
N ILE A 40 -15.13 -3.91 -0.55
CA ILE A 40 -16.02 -2.84 -0.13
C ILE A 40 -17.23 -3.41 0.62
N LYS A 41 -17.43 -2.96 1.87
CA LYS A 41 -18.65 -3.12 2.65
C LYS A 41 -18.99 -1.80 3.33
N LYS A 42 -20.29 -1.48 3.46
CA LYS A 42 -20.76 -0.29 4.18
C LYS A 42 -20.19 -0.24 5.60
N GLY A 43 -19.67 0.90 6.02
CA GLY A 43 -19.05 1.10 7.33
C GLY A 43 -17.65 0.52 7.50
N ARG A 44 -17.18 -0.38 6.60
CA ARG A 44 -15.85 -0.98 6.70
C ARG A 44 -14.76 0.09 6.62
N LYS A 45 -13.79 0.04 7.53
CA LYS A 45 -12.63 0.93 7.56
C LYS A 45 -11.50 0.34 6.73
N ILE A 46 -11.15 1.00 5.64
CA ILE A 46 -10.14 0.53 4.68
C ILE A 46 -9.01 1.57 4.61
N GLY A 47 -7.80 1.16 4.97
CA GLY A 47 -6.59 1.94 4.73
C GLY A 47 -6.20 1.84 3.25
N VAL A 48 -6.03 2.99 2.62
CA VAL A 48 -5.50 3.12 1.26
C VAL A 48 -4.23 3.96 1.31
N TYR A 49 -3.53 4.10 0.19
CA TYR A 49 -2.35 4.95 0.11
C TYR A 49 -2.57 6.09 -0.89
N TRP A 50 -1.75 7.12 -0.78
CA TRP A 50 -1.66 8.18 -1.78
C TRP A 50 -0.61 7.76 -2.82
N PRO A 51 -0.99 7.57 -4.09
CA PRO A 51 -0.06 7.07 -5.10
C PRO A 51 1.02 8.11 -5.41
N MET A 52 2.27 7.65 -5.48
CA MET A 52 3.44 8.48 -5.78
C MET A 52 4.05 8.08 -7.12
N GLY A 53 4.32 9.08 -7.97
CA GLY A 53 4.90 8.84 -9.30
C GLY A 53 4.08 7.85 -10.14
N ASN A 54 4.71 6.74 -10.54
CA ASN A 54 4.08 5.70 -11.35
C ASN A 54 3.41 4.58 -10.53
N GLU A 55 3.14 4.79 -9.24
CA GLU A 55 2.40 3.82 -8.43
C GLU A 55 0.97 3.64 -8.95
N LEU A 56 0.40 2.47 -8.68
CA LEU A 56 -0.97 2.17 -9.04
C LEU A 56 -1.92 3.17 -8.40
N ARG A 57 -2.77 3.78 -9.19
CA ARG A 57 -3.81 4.71 -8.74
C ARG A 57 -5.07 3.96 -8.33
N LEU A 58 -5.61 4.31 -7.17
CA LEU A 58 -6.81 3.69 -6.60
C LEU A 58 -8.09 4.50 -6.84
N ASP A 59 -8.10 5.47 -7.76
CA ASP A 59 -9.20 6.42 -7.95
C ASP A 59 -10.55 5.71 -8.22
N GLY A 60 -10.55 4.66 -9.03
CA GLY A 60 -11.76 3.88 -9.33
C GLY A 60 -12.29 3.12 -8.12
N PHE A 61 -11.40 2.59 -7.28
CA PHE A 61 -11.74 1.95 -6.03
C PHE A 61 -12.26 2.98 -5.01
N VAL A 62 -11.56 4.10 -4.84
CA VAL A 62 -11.91 5.16 -3.88
C VAL A 62 -13.32 5.68 -4.15
N ARG A 63 -13.62 6.05 -5.40
CA ARG A 63 -14.99 6.50 -5.78
C ARG A 63 -16.06 5.45 -5.48
N ALA A 64 -15.79 4.18 -5.81
CA ALA A 64 -16.73 3.09 -5.55
C ALA A 64 -16.92 2.83 -4.06
N ALA A 65 -15.86 2.91 -3.27
CA ALA A 65 -15.88 2.69 -1.83
C ALA A 65 -16.67 3.79 -1.10
N GLN A 66 -16.43 5.05 -1.46
CA GLN A 66 -17.17 6.19 -0.94
C GLN A 66 -18.66 6.10 -1.28
N LYS A 67 -19.00 5.82 -2.54
CA LYS A 67 -20.41 5.63 -2.99
C LYS A 67 -21.12 4.51 -2.23
N ARG A 68 -20.41 3.43 -1.87
CA ARG A 68 -20.97 2.28 -1.12
C ARG A 68 -20.88 2.43 0.41
N GLY A 69 -20.47 3.61 0.91
CA GLY A 69 -20.43 3.92 2.33
C GLY A 69 -19.31 3.25 3.12
N ALA A 70 -18.22 2.81 2.48
CA ALA A 70 -17.01 2.41 3.19
C ALA A 70 -16.26 3.65 3.71
N LYS A 71 -15.54 3.49 4.82
CA LYS A 71 -14.74 4.55 5.45
C LYS A 71 -13.28 4.38 5.04
N LEU A 72 -12.77 5.30 4.23
CA LEU A 72 -11.39 5.26 3.73
C LEU A 72 -10.47 6.09 4.61
N TYR A 73 -9.23 5.61 4.74
CA TYR A 73 -8.19 6.24 5.54
C TYR A 73 -6.87 6.29 4.78
N LEU A 74 -6.11 7.38 4.98
CA LEU A 74 -4.77 7.57 4.44
C LEU A 74 -3.71 7.52 5.55
N PRO A 75 -2.49 7.09 5.24
CA PRO A 75 -1.38 7.14 6.18
C PRO A 75 -1.11 8.58 6.63
N TYR A 76 -0.93 8.75 7.93
CA TYR A 76 -0.51 10.01 8.54
C TYR A 76 0.80 9.79 9.31
N ILE A 77 1.84 10.51 8.88
CA ILE A 77 3.20 10.41 9.39
C ILE A 77 3.45 11.54 10.38
N GLU A 78 3.72 11.20 11.63
CA GLU A 78 4.14 12.18 12.63
C GLU A 78 5.66 12.44 12.56
N PRO A 79 6.11 13.65 12.96
CA PRO A 79 7.54 13.92 13.10
C PRO A 79 8.19 12.91 14.04
N ARG A 80 9.41 12.49 13.71
CA ARG A 80 10.24 11.59 14.53
C ARG A 80 9.66 10.17 14.74
N SER A 81 8.54 9.81 14.11
CA SER A 81 7.93 8.47 14.21
C SER A 81 7.94 7.77 12.86
N ARG A 82 8.28 6.46 12.87
CA ARG A 82 8.05 5.58 11.72
C ARG A 82 6.71 4.87 11.81
N ARG A 83 6.07 4.84 12.98
CA ARG A 83 4.75 4.24 13.15
C ARG A 83 3.68 5.19 12.65
N MET A 84 2.97 4.78 11.63
CA MET A 84 1.91 5.60 11.04
C MET A 84 0.64 5.59 11.89
N TRP A 85 -0.04 6.71 11.86
CA TRP A 85 -1.46 6.82 12.10
C TRP A 85 -2.20 6.79 10.77
N PHE A 86 -3.51 6.73 10.84
CA PHE A 86 -4.38 6.81 9.68
C PHE A 86 -5.45 7.85 9.93
N THR A 87 -5.63 8.77 8.99
CA THR A 87 -6.66 9.83 9.03
C THR A 87 -7.68 9.59 7.94
N PRO A 88 -8.93 10.06 8.09
CA PRO A 88 -9.95 9.89 7.07
C PRO A 88 -9.46 10.39 5.71
N TYR A 89 -9.83 9.68 4.64
CA TYR A 89 -9.60 10.13 3.27
C TYR A 89 -10.30 11.47 3.08
N PRO A 90 -9.62 12.51 2.54
CA PRO A 90 -10.18 13.84 2.46
C PRO A 90 -11.44 13.88 1.59
N ALA A 91 -12.43 14.62 2.04
CA ALA A 91 -13.54 15.04 1.19
C ALA A 91 -13.05 16.06 0.16
N ASN A 92 -13.84 16.29 -0.89
CA ASN A 92 -13.52 17.33 -1.86
C ASN A 92 -13.35 18.67 -1.18
N GLY A 93 -12.29 19.41 -1.55
CA GLY A 93 -12.00 20.73 -0.98
C GLY A 93 -11.18 20.72 0.32
N VAL A 94 -10.93 19.58 0.95
CA VAL A 94 -10.06 19.52 2.13
C VAL A 94 -8.62 19.79 1.72
N LYS A 95 -8.05 20.87 2.29
CA LYS A 95 -6.65 21.24 2.04
C LYS A 95 -5.68 20.23 2.66
N GLN A 96 -4.64 19.93 1.92
CA GLN A 96 -3.50 19.20 2.43
C GLN A 96 -2.79 20.04 3.48
N GLU A 97 -2.47 19.46 4.67
CA GLU A 97 -1.71 20.16 5.70
C GLU A 97 -0.27 20.42 5.26
N ARG A 98 0.46 19.34 5.04
CA ARG A 98 1.86 19.37 4.59
C ARG A 98 2.23 18.01 4.02
N LYS A 99 3.35 17.96 3.32
CA LYS A 99 3.96 16.69 2.90
C LYS A 99 4.93 16.22 3.97
N ARG A 100 4.95 14.91 4.23
CA ARG A 100 5.91 14.28 5.16
C ARG A 100 6.40 12.96 4.59
N GLY A 101 7.62 12.62 4.95
CA GLY A 101 8.25 11.38 4.56
C GLY A 101 9.76 11.45 4.79
N ARG A 102 10.45 10.34 4.49
CA ARG A 102 11.91 10.26 4.48
C ARG A 102 12.41 10.17 3.05
N ALA A 103 13.62 10.62 2.83
CA ALA A 103 14.25 10.70 1.52
C ALA A 103 13.38 11.51 0.54
N LYS A 104 13.19 11.02 -0.68
CA LYS A 104 12.36 11.68 -1.71
C LYS A 104 10.85 11.44 -1.55
N LEU A 105 10.42 10.73 -0.49
CA LEU A 105 9.02 10.46 -0.21
C LEU A 105 8.35 11.65 0.47
N ASN A 106 7.58 12.41 -0.29
CA ASN A 106 6.76 13.51 0.18
C ASN A 106 5.28 13.11 0.12
N VAL A 107 4.83 12.34 1.13
CA VAL A 107 3.43 11.88 1.21
C VAL A 107 2.54 13.01 1.71
N PRO A 108 1.46 13.37 0.98
CA PRO A 108 0.48 14.34 1.45
C PRO A 108 -0.13 13.91 2.78
N GLN A 109 -0.33 14.87 3.67
CA GLN A 109 -0.97 14.65 4.97
C GLN A 109 -2.27 15.42 5.04
N PHE A 110 -3.30 14.81 5.59
CA PHE A 110 -4.62 15.41 5.75
C PHE A 110 -5.05 15.32 7.21
N ALA A 111 -5.62 16.40 7.72
CA ALA A 111 -6.15 16.46 9.09
C ALA A 111 -7.33 15.50 9.30
N GLY A 112 -7.56 15.13 10.55
CA GLY A 112 -8.71 14.34 10.94
C GLY A 112 -8.43 13.44 12.14
N ARG A 113 -9.46 12.75 12.62
CA ARG A 113 -9.33 11.81 13.74
C ARG A 113 -8.34 10.68 13.38
N LYS A 114 -7.25 10.62 14.11
CA LYS A 114 -6.21 9.61 13.93
C LYS A 114 -6.64 8.27 14.53
N ILE A 115 -6.48 7.19 13.77
CA ILE A 115 -6.61 5.81 14.26
C ILE A 115 -5.32 5.04 13.99
N ARG A 116 -5.07 4.00 14.78
CA ARG A 116 -3.97 3.06 14.53
C ARG A 116 -4.40 2.01 13.51
N VAL A 117 -3.43 1.29 12.94
CA VAL A 117 -3.68 0.27 11.91
C VAL A 117 -4.63 -0.84 12.39
N HIS A 118 -4.61 -1.22 13.67
CA HIS A 118 -5.57 -2.19 14.24
C HIS A 118 -7.02 -1.69 14.24
N GLY A 119 -7.25 -0.39 14.10
CA GLY A 119 -8.59 0.17 13.91
C GLY A 119 -9.12 0.06 12.48
N LEU A 120 -8.32 -0.44 11.54
CA LEU A 120 -8.73 -0.75 10.18
C LEU A 120 -9.22 -2.20 10.07
N SER A 121 -10.08 -2.48 9.10
CA SER A 121 -10.46 -3.85 8.74
C SER A 121 -9.56 -4.41 7.64
N ILE A 122 -9.11 -3.54 6.76
CA ILE A 122 -8.22 -3.87 5.63
C ILE A 122 -7.23 -2.73 5.45
N LEU A 123 -5.99 -3.09 5.09
CA LEU A 123 -4.96 -2.14 4.70
C LEU A 123 -4.40 -2.51 3.32
N PHE A 124 -4.59 -1.65 2.34
CA PHE A 124 -3.90 -1.74 1.07
C PHE A 124 -2.50 -1.14 1.19
N VAL A 125 -1.52 -1.93 0.81
CA VAL A 125 -0.09 -1.59 0.96
C VAL A 125 0.52 -1.38 -0.42
N PRO A 126 1.08 -0.20 -0.71
CA PRO A 126 1.83 0.01 -1.95
C PRO A 126 3.13 -0.77 -1.91
N ILE A 127 3.51 -1.31 -3.06
CA ILE A 127 4.73 -2.11 -3.19
C ILE A 127 5.63 -1.61 -4.31
N VAL A 128 6.92 -1.87 -4.18
CA VAL A 128 7.87 -1.84 -5.30
C VAL A 128 7.99 -3.24 -5.89
N GLY A 129 8.01 -4.26 -5.03
CA GLY A 129 7.99 -5.66 -5.38
C GLY A 129 7.24 -6.49 -4.36
N MET A 130 6.78 -7.66 -4.77
CA MET A 130 6.12 -8.69 -3.95
C MET A 130 6.70 -10.04 -4.32
N ASP A 131 6.95 -10.90 -3.33
CA ASP A 131 7.30 -12.29 -3.62
C ASP A 131 6.11 -13.24 -3.43
N ARG A 132 6.29 -14.49 -3.90
CA ARG A 132 5.27 -15.54 -3.83
C ARG A 132 4.97 -16.02 -2.41
N ASN A 133 5.76 -15.60 -1.42
CA ASN A 133 5.55 -15.91 0.00
C ASN A 133 4.90 -14.74 0.77
N GLY A 134 4.50 -13.68 0.08
CA GLY A 134 3.83 -12.53 0.69
C GLY A 134 4.75 -11.44 1.23
N TYR A 135 6.07 -11.58 1.08
CA TYR A 135 6.98 -10.52 1.48
C TYR A 135 7.04 -9.42 0.43
N ARG A 136 7.18 -8.18 0.89
CA ARG A 136 7.18 -7.02 0.02
C ARG A 136 8.49 -6.25 0.07
N LEU A 137 8.83 -5.65 -1.05
CA LEU A 137 9.86 -4.63 -1.15
C LEU A 137 9.20 -3.26 -1.21
N GLY A 138 9.41 -2.44 -0.18
CA GLY A 138 8.87 -1.07 -0.10
C GLY A 138 9.82 -0.02 -0.66
N GLN A 139 9.40 1.25 -0.58
CA GLN A 139 10.15 2.43 -1.08
C GLN A 139 11.37 2.85 -0.22
N ALA A 140 11.82 2.02 0.72
CA ALA A 140 12.91 2.26 1.67
C ALA A 140 12.62 3.25 2.82
N GLY A 141 11.40 3.73 2.98
CA GLY A 141 11.02 4.61 4.11
C GLY A 141 10.81 3.88 5.43
N GLY A 142 10.55 2.57 5.42
CA GLY A 142 10.35 1.71 6.59
C GLY A 142 9.06 1.99 7.38
N TYR A 143 8.15 2.82 6.87
CA TYR A 143 6.93 3.20 7.58
C TYR A 143 5.94 2.03 7.75
N TYR A 144 5.70 1.28 6.69
CA TYR A 144 4.82 0.10 6.75
C TYR A 144 5.44 -0.98 7.62
N ASP A 145 6.76 -1.24 7.48
CA ASP A 145 7.47 -2.26 8.28
C ASP A 145 7.38 -1.93 9.78
N ALA A 146 7.71 -0.71 10.17
CA ALA A 146 7.63 -0.26 11.56
C ALA A 146 6.18 -0.25 12.09
N THR A 147 5.20 0.05 11.24
CA THR A 147 3.79 0.08 11.64
C THR A 147 3.24 -1.32 11.85
N LEU A 148 3.51 -2.24 10.93
CA LEU A 148 3.05 -3.63 11.02
C LEU A 148 3.78 -4.40 12.12
N ALA A 149 5.11 -4.25 12.24
CA ALA A 149 5.90 -4.88 13.29
C ALA A 149 5.43 -4.48 14.70
N ALA A 150 5.12 -3.20 14.92
CA ALA A 150 4.61 -2.72 16.20
C ALA A 150 3.24 -3.29 16.59
N MET A 151 2.54 -3.90 15.64
CA MET A 151 1.19 -4.42 15.83
C MET A 151 1.09 -5.93 15.57
N LYS A 152 2.23 -6.63 15.45
CA LYS A 152 2.31 -8.05 15.10
C LYS A 152 1.31 -8.94 15.87
N TYR A 153 1.13 -8.70 17.16
CA TYR A 153 0.22 -9.50 18.01
C TYR A 153 -1.20 -8.92 18.16
N ARG A 154 -1.46 -7.74 17.59
CA ARG A 154 -2.76 -7.04 17.68
C ARG A 154 -3.35 -6.70 16.31
N LEU A 155 -2.66 -7.09 15.24
CA LEU A 155 -3.10 -6.77 13.89
C LEU A 155 -4.26 -7.68 13.48
N GLN A 156 -5.44 -7.11 13.40
CA GLN A 156 -6.64 -7.77 12.88
C GLN A 156 -6.99 -7.30 11.46
N ALA A 157 -6.33 -6.23 11.00
CA ALA A 157 -6.54 -5.72 9.65
C ALA A 157 -5.92 -6.67 8.62
N LYS A 158 -6.72 -7.11 7.67
CA LYS A 158 -6.20 -7.86 6.52
C LYS A 158 -5.30 -6.96 5.68
N THR A 159 -4.07 -7.39 5.44
CA THR A 159 -3.05 -6.63 4.70
C THR A 159 -2.94 -7.14 3.27
N ILE A 160 -3.17 -6.27 2.29
CA ILE A 160 -3.19 -6.62 0.88
C ILE A 160 -2.17 -5.75 0.13
N GLY A 161 -1.15 -6.36 -0.42
CA GLY A 161 -0.26 -5.70 -1.37
C GLY A 161 -1.00 -5.38 -2.65
N VAL A 162 -0.77 -4.21 -3.21
CA VAL A 162 -1.43 -3.78 -4.45
C VAL A 162 -0.37 -3.26 -5.41
N GLY A 163 -0.32 -3.86 -6.60
CA GLY A 163 0.69 -3.54 -7.61
C GLY A 163 0.39 -4.19 -8.95
N PHE A 164 1.30 -4.04 -9.90
CA PHE A 164 1.22 -4.66 -11.22
C PHE A 164 1.93 -6.02 -11.24
N ASP A 165 1.57 -6.90 -12.17
CA ASP A 165 2.19 -8.23 -12.30
C ASP A 165 3.71 -8.17 -12.46
N CYS A 166 4.22 -7.19 -13.18
CA CYS A 166 5.67 -6.98 -13.34
C CYS A 166 6.41 -6.70 -12.03
N GLN A 167 5.70 -6.52 -10.92
CA GLN A 167 6.25 -6.35 -9.58
C GLN A 167 6.24 -7.64 -8.75
N LEU A 168 5.68 -8.74 -9.28
CA LEU A 168 5.71 -10.05 -8.65
C LEU A 168 7.00 -10.79 -9.04
N VAL A 169 7.76 -11.23 -8.05
CA VAL A 169 9.01 -11.98 -8.20
C VAL A 169 8.94 -13.29 -7.41
N ASP A 170 9.83 -14.22 -7.68
CA ASP A 170 9.82 -15.50 -6.98
C ASP A 170 10.24 -15.33 -5.51
N THR A 171 11.32 -14.57 -5.26
CA THR A 171 11.84 -14.34 -3.91
C THR A 171 12.37 -12.92 -3.75
N LEU A 172 12.28 -12.40 -2.52
CA LEU A 172 12.86 -11.11 -2.12
C LEU A 172 13.92 -11.30 -1.04
N PRO A 173 14.96 -10.48 -1.00
CA PRO A 173 15.88 -10.43 0.14
C PRO A 173 15.11 -10.03 1.42
N ARG A 174 15.16 -10.88 2.45
CA ARG A 174 14.37 -10.73 3.69
C ARG A 174 15.24 -10.35 4.88
N GLU A 175 14.65 -9.66 5.82
CA GLU A 175 15.20 -9.41 7.15
C GLU A 175 14.31 -10.06 8.22
N PRO A 176 14.83 -10.38 9.41
CA PRO A 176 14.06 -11.08 10.46
C PRO A 176 12.80 -10.34 10.92
N HIS A 177 12.75 -9.04 10.70
CA HIS A 177 11.60 -8.21 11.08
C HIS A 177 10.62 -7.95 9.93
N ASP A 178 10.91 -8.42 8.71
CA ASP A 178 9.98 -8.31 7.58
C ASP A 178 8.76 -9.21 7.85
N LEU A 179 7.57 -8.63 7.73
CA LEU A 179 6.31 -9.36 7.89
C LEU A 179 5.65 -9.58 6.54
N PRO A 180 5.19 -10.80 6.26
CA PRO A 180 4.43 -11.07 5.05
C PRO A 180 3.05 -10.43 5.12
N LEU A 181 2.48 -10.11 3.95
CA LEU A 181 1.11 -9.65 3.79
C LEU A 181 0.16 -10.84 3.59
N ASP A 182 -1.13 -10.64 3.89
CA ASP A 182 -2.16 -11.68 3.74
C ASP A 182 -2.57 -11.94 2.28
N GLY A 183 -2.21 -11.04 1.37
CA GLY A 183 -2.51 -11.24 -0.05
C GLY A 183 -1.88 -10.17 -0.95
N PHE A 184 -2.03 -10.40 -2.25
CA PHE A 184 -1.60 -9.48 -3.30
C PHE A 184 -2.66 -9.40 -4.39
N VAL A 185 -2.91 -8.20 -4.92
CA VAL A 185 -3.81 -7.96 -6.04
C VAL A 185 -3.08 -7.27 -7.16
N SER A 186 -3.10 -7.90 -8.31
CA SER A 186 -2.59 -7.40 -9.58
C SER A 186 -3.64 -7.52 -10.68
N GLU A 187 -3.32 -7.13 -11.91
CA GLU A 187 -4.20 -7.30 -13.07
C GLU A 187 -4.51 -8.77 -13.38
N SER A 188 -3.64 -9.70 -13.04
CA SER A 188 -3.85 -11.15 -13.23
C SER A 188 -4.76 -11.77 -12.17
N GLY A 189 -5.05 -11.07 -11.07
CA GLY A 189 -5.97 -11.58 -10.06
C GLY A 189 -5.58 -11.29 -8.62
N VAL A 190 -5.99 -12.21 -7.75
CA VAL A 190 -5.79 -12.11 -6.30
C VAL A 190 -5.04 -13.33 -5.81
N LEU A 191 -3.87 -13.12 -5.24
CA LEU A 191 -3.12 -14.12 -4.51
C LEU A 191 -3.44 -13.99 -3.01
N VAL A 192 -3.63 -15.11 -2.34
CA VAL A 192 -3.82 -15.20 -0.89
C VAL A 192 -2.66 -16.00 -0.32
N PHE A 193 -1.96 -15.42 0.63
CA PHE A 193 -0.85 -16.08 1.31
C PHE A 193 -1.35 -16.74 2.59
N LYS A 194 -0.96 -18.01 2.79
CA LYS A 194 -1.21 -18.75 4.03
C LYS A 194 0.00 -18.54 4.93
N HIS A 195 -0.21 -18.01 6.12
CA HIS A 195 0.82 -17.93 7.15
C HIS A 195 0.67 -19.17 8.05
N HIS A 196 1.71 -19.96 8.09
CA HIS A 196 1.83 -21.11 9.02
C HIS A 196 2.42 -20.62 10.35
#